data_d9ccd5906d86980a9ec320fb95567cd8
#
_entry.id   d9ccd5906d86980a9ec320fb95567cd8
#
_cell.length_a   1.000
_cell.length_b   1.000
_cell.length_c   1.000
_cell.angle_alpha   90.00
_cell.angle_beta   90.00
_cell.angle_gamma   90.00
#
_symmetry.space_group_name_H-M   'P 1'
#
loop_
_entity.id
_entity.type
_entity.pdbx_description
1 polymer ?
#
loop_
_entity_poly.entity_id
_entity_poly.type
_entity_poly.pdbx_seq_one_letter_code
_entity_poly.pdbx_strand_id
1 'polypeptide(L)'
;IGLTWRGQPLLGALAVPALDRPYWAAPGLGAWCNGAPIQVSGCTSLGESLLVTGFAYDRHTRLDNNYAEFAYFTHRTRGVRRGGAAAVDLAFVAQGLLDGYWERGLSPWDLAAGMALVEQAGGVVSAYDGSPADLASGKLIACTPGLQQPLVDGLANCRPLTGASFGAPELDPPTP
;
A
#
# COMPACT_ATOMS: atom_id res chain seq x y z
N ILE A 1 4.41 11.82 10.41
CA ILE A 1 5.17 12.97 9.85
C ILE A 1 6.06 12.44 8.75
N GLY A 2 5.94 12.98 7.53
CA GLY A 2 6.85 12.72 6.42
C GLY A 2 7.52 13.99 5.96
N LEU A 3 8.83 13.95 5.74
CA LEU A 3 9.57 15.01 5.07
C LEU A 3 9.85 14.58 3.65
N THR A 4 9.54 15.46 2.69
CA THR A 4 9.84 15.23 1.28
C THR A 4 10.80 16.27 0.74
N TRP A 5 11.62 15.86 -0.19
CA TRP A 5 12.53 16.75 -0.91
C TRP A 5 12.38 16.52 -2.40
N ARG A 6 12.06 17.57 -3.15
CA ARG A 6 11.82 17.48 -4.61
C ARG A 6 10.82 16.38 -5.00
N GLY A 7 9.74 16.26 -4.22
CA GLY A 7 8.69 15.28 -4.45
C GLY A 7 9.01 13.84 -3.99
N GLN A 8 10.22 13.61 -3.48
CA GLN A 8 10.62 12.28 -2.99
C GLN A 8 10.58 12.24 -1.45
N PRO A 9 10.08 11.14 -0.84
CA PRO A 9 10.16 10.93 0.59
C PRO A 9 11.63 10.92 1.05
N LEU A 10 11.95 11.70 2.08
CA LEU A 10 13.30 11.77 2.63
C LEU A 10 13.38 11.10 3.98
N LEU A 11 12.48 11.43 4.89
CA LEU A 11 12.39 10.77 6.19
C LEU A 11 10.94 10.59 6.61
N GLY A 12 10.71 9.61 7.47
CA GLY A 12 9.40 9.33 8.02
C GLY A 12 9.46 9.06 9.53
N ALA A 13 8.44 9.54 10.24
CA ALA A 13 8.16 9.17 11.61
C ALA A 13 6.67 8.89 11.77
N LEU A 14 6.35 7.75 12.38
CA LEU A 14 4.98 7.30 12.60
C LEU A 14 4.86 6.75 14.03
N ALA A 15 3.84 7.18 14.74
CA ALA A 15 3.47 6.58 16.02
C ALA A 15 2.17 5.79 15.86
N VAL A 16 2.14 4.57 16.41
CA VAL A 16 0.95 3.72 16.50
C VAL A 16 0.69 3.44 17.99
N PRO A 17 0.08 4.40 18.73
CA PRO A 17 -0.01 4.32 20.19
C PRO A 17 -0.77 3.09 20.69
N ALA A 18 -1.81 2.65 19.98
CA ALA A 18 -2.58 1.46 20.32
C ALA A 18 -1.75 0.16 20.34
N LEU A 19 -0.61 0.14 19.66
CA LEU A 19 0.31 -1.01 19.59
C LEU A 19 1.65 -0.73 20.28
N ASP A 20 1.83 0.44 20.86
CA ASP A 20 3.09 0.93 21.42
C ASP A 20 4.25 0.80 20.42
N ARG A 21 4.03 1.27 19.18
CA ARG A 21 5.00 1.17 18.09
C ARG A 21 5.33 2.53 17.47
N PRO A 22 6.39 3.20 17.91
CA PRO A 22 7.02 4.28 17.17
C PRO A 22 7.92 3.72 16.07
N TYR A 23 7.74 4.23 14.85
CA TYR A 23 8.58 3.95 13.69
C TYR A 23 9.29 5.22 13.25
N TRP A 24 10.50 5.08 12.73
CA TRP A 24 11.17 6.16 12.03
C TRP A 24 12.15 5.62 10.98
N ALA A 25 12.43 6.42 9.97
CA ALA A 25 13.41 6.10 8.93
C ALA A 25 14.05 7.36 8.40
N ALA A 26 15.34 7.27 8.06
CA ALA A 26 16.09 8.35 7.42
C ALA A 26 17.18 7.78 6.52
N PRO A 27 17.60 8.50 5.45
CA PRO A 27 18.65 8.07 4.54
C PRO A 27 19.97 7.78 5.28
N GLY A 28 20.54 6.61 4.97
CA GLY A 28 21.79 6.15 5.58
C GLY A 28 21.67 5.64 7.01
N LEU A 29 20.51 5.79 7.64
CA LEU A 29 20.24 5.29 9.00
C LEU A 29 19.30 4.08 9.02
N GLY A 30 18.67 3.76 7.87
CA GLY A 30 17.71 2.68 7.76
C GLY A 30 16.35 3.01 8.39
N ALA A 31 15.56 1.96 8.64
CA ALA A 31 14.24 2.03 9.27
C ALA A 31 14.25 1.32 10.63
N TRP A 32 13.47 1.85 11.56
CA TRP A 32 13.48 1.43 12.96
C TRP A 32 12.07 1.37 13.55
N CYS A 33 11.86 0.41 14.46
CA CYS A 33 10.67 0.31 15.30
C CYS A 33 11.08 -0.01 16.73
N ASN A 34 10.61 0.75 17.72
CA ASN A 34 10.95 0.54 19.15
C ASN A 34 12.46 0.43 19.41
N GLY A 35 13.28 1.21 18.70
CA GLY A 35 14.73 1.19 18.88
C GLY A 35 15.44 -0.01 18.24
N ALA A 36 14.74 -0.90 17.56
CA ALA A 36 15.31 -2.00 16.80
C ALA A 36 15.25 -1.72 15.29
N PRO A 37 16.26 -2.10 14.50
CA PRO A 37 16.21 -1.99 13.05
C PRO A 37 15.13 -2.93 12.48
N ILE A 38 14.46 -2.49 11.44
CA ILE A 38 13.45 -3.26 10.71
C ILE A 38 13.85 -3.40 9.25
N GLN A 39 13.32 -4.44 8.61
CA GLN A 39 13.47 -4.67 7.17
C GLN A 39 12.19 -5.31 6.61
N VAL A 40 11.98 -5.13 5.32
CA VAL A 40 10.90 -5.81 4.60
C VAL A 40 11.08 -7.32 4.64
N SER A 41 10.03 -8.07 4.36
CA SER A 41 10.11 -9.53 4.30
C SER A 41 10.98 -10.02 3.14
N GLY A 42 11.40 -11.27 3.20
CA GLY A 42 12.09 -11.95 2.10
C GLY A 42 11.16 -12.68 1.12
N CYS A 43 9.85 -12.39 1.12
CA CYS A 43 8.88 -13.08 0.29
C CYS A 43 9.13 -12.79 -1.21
N THR A 44 9.20 -13.83 -2.02
CA THR A 44 9.40 -13.73 -3.47
C THR A 44 8.28 -14.37 -4.29
N SER A 45 7.32 -15.02 -3.63
CA SER A 45 6.21 -15.74 -4.26
C SER A 45 4.89 -15.08 -3.93
N LEU A 46 4.13 -14.70 -4.95
CA LEU A 46 2.79 -14.13 -4.77
C LEU A 46 1.88 -15.08 -3.98
N GLY A 47 1.94 -16.39 -4.26
CA GLY A 47 1.12 -17.40 -3.58
C GLY A 47 1.40 -17.54 -2.08
N GLU A 48 2.60 -17.18 -1.63
CA GLU A 48 3.00 -17.23 -0.24
C GLU A 48 2.85 -15.90 0.49
N SER A 49 2.53 -14.84 -0.26
CA SER A 49 2.49 -13.48 0.28
C SER A 49 1.23 -13.20 1.10
N LEU A 50 1.40 -12.39 2.12
CA LEU A 50 0.33 -11.76 2.88
C LEU A 50 0.28 -10.27 2.52
N LEU A 51 -0.73 -9.88 1.75
CA LEU A 51 -0.87 -8.52 1.27
C LEU A 51 -1.84 -7.69 2.12
N VAL A 52 -1.79 -6.38 1.95
CA VAL A 52 -2.75 -5.45 2.55
C VAL A 52 -3.14 -4.38 1.56
N THR A 53 -4.36 -3.87 1.69
CA THR A 53 -4.91 -2.80 0.86
C THR A 53 -5.98 -2.00 1.60
N GLY A 54 -6.42 -0.91 1.00
CA GLY A 54 -7.57 -0.13 1.45
C GLY A 54 -8.52 0.19 0.29
N PHE A 55 -9.58 0.90 0.61
CA PHE A 55 -10.62 1.31 -0.32
C PHE A 55 -10.88 2.80 -0.17
N ALA A 56 -10.72 3.54 -1.24
CA ALA A 56 -11.00 4.97 -1.26
C ALA A 56 -12.47 5.26 -0.90
N TYR A 57 -12.71 6.42 -0.34
CA TYR A 57 -14.06 6.82 0.09
C TYR A 57 -15.04 6.93 -1.09
N ASP A 58 -14.54 7.23 -2.29
CA ASP A 58 -15.30 7.33 -3.54
C ASP A 58 -15.54 6.00 -4.27
N ARG A 59 -15.16 4.86 -3.67
CA ARG A 59 -15.25 3.52 -4.27
C ARG A 59 -16.65 3.12 -4.77
N HIS A 60 -17.68 3.73 -4.22
CA HIS A 60 -19.07 3.43 -4.61
C HIS A 60 -19.48 4.14 -5.91
N THR A 61 -18.77 5.18 -6.31
CA THR A 61 -19.10 6.03 -7.47
C THR A 61 -18.10 5.92 -8.60
N ARG A 62 -16.99 5.20 -8.41
CA ARG A 62 -15.91 5.07 -9.40
C ARG A 62 -15.69 3.63 -9.82
N LEU A 63 -15.35 3.45 -11.11
CA LEU A 63 -14.96 2.14 -11.63
C LEU A 63 -13.59 1.70 -11.10
N ASP A 64 -12.66 2.63 -10.92
CA ASP A 64 -11.39 2.38 -10.23
C ASP A 64 -11.65 2.32 -8.71
N ASN A 65 -12.21 1.21 -8.22
CA ASN A 65 -12.72 1.05 -6.86
C ASN A 65 -11.99 0.01 -6.01
N ASN A 66 -10.98 -0.64 -6.56
CA ASN A 66 -10.17 -1.68 -5.91
C ASN A 66 -10.90 -3.01 -5.63
N TYR A 67 -12.13 -3.21 -6.08
CA TYR A 67 -12.84 -4.48 -5.84
C TYR A 67 -12.28 -5.61 -6.70
N ALA A 68 -11.94 -5.34 -7.95
CA ALA A 68 -11.35 -6.32 -8.86
C ALA A 68 -9.98 -6.76 -8.38
N GLU A 69 -9.15 -5.82 -8.00
CA GLU A 69 -7.81 -6.05 -7.49
C GLU A 69 -7.84 -6.86 -6.18
N PHE A 70 -8.73 -6.49 -5.27
CA PHE A 70 -8.93 -7.22 -4.03
C PHE A 70 -9.35 -8.67 -4.28
N ALA A 71 -10.32 -8.92 -5.17
CA ALA A 71 -10.75 -10.26 -5.54
C ALA A 71 -9.61 -11.05 -6.21
N TYR A 72 -8.90 -10.42 -7.15
CA TYR A 72 -7.78 -11.01 -7.87
C TYR A 72 -6.68 -11.50 -6.92
N PHE A 73 -6.21 -10.63 -6.02
CA PHE A 73 -5.13 -10.97 -5.10
C PHE A 73 -5.58 -11.90 -3.98
N THR A 74 -6.81 -11.77 -3.48
CA THR A 74 -7.33 -12.71 -2.47
C THR A 74 -7.31 -14.16 -3.00
N HIS A 75 -7.56 -14.36 -4.29
CA HIS A 75 -7.54 -15.69 -4.90
C HIS A 75 -6.12 -16.25 -5.13
N ARG A 76 -5.10 -15.39 -5.23
CA ARG A 76 -3.74 -15.75 -5.67
C ARG A 76 -2.67 -15.65 -4.60
N THR A 77 -3.01 -15.17 -3.42
CA THR A 77 -2.09 -14.97 -2.32
C THR A 77 -2.48 -15.82 -1.11
N ARG A 78 -1.63 -15.88 -0.12
CA ARG A 78 -1.99 -16.47 1.18
C ARG A 78 -3.15 -15.73 1.84
N GLY A 79 -3.34 -14.46 1.53
CA GLY A 79 -4.48 -13.65 1.95
C GLY A 79 -4.24 -12.16 1.79
N VAL A 80 -5.33 -11.41 1.82
CA VAL A 80 -5.31 -9.95 1.80
C VAL A 80 -5.93 -9.42 3.10
N ARG A 81 -5.30 -8.42 3.68
CA ARG A 81 -5.80 -7.69 4.86
C ARG A 81 -6.34 -6.33 4.45
N ARG A 82 -7.25 -5.82 5.24
CA ARG A 82 -7.77 -4.46 5.15
C ARG A 82 -7.56 -3.80 6.51
N GLY A 83 -6.37 -3.18 6.70
CA GLY A 83 -5.98 -2.57 7.98
C GLY A 83 -6.78 -1.31 8.28
N GLY A 84 -6.97 -0.45 7.28
CA GLY A 84 -7.79 0.76 7.39
C GLY A 84 -7.03 2.02 7.75
N ALA A 85 -5.70 1.95 7.80
CA ALA A 85 -4.83 3.10 7.99
C ALA A 85 -3.57 2.92 7.12
N ALA A 86 -3.52 3.60 5.98
CA ALA A 86 -2.45 3.46 4.99
C ALA A 86 -1.03 3.59 5.59
N ALA A 87 -0.82 4.57 6.45
CA ALA A 87 0.47 4.77 7.10
C ALA A 87 0.89 3.58 7.99
N VAL A 88 -0.07 2.93 8.66
CA VAL A 88 0.19 1.73 9.49
C VAL A 88 0.44 0.52 8.60
N ASP A 89 -0.34 0.36 7.54
CA ASP A 89 -0.18 -0.73 6.57
C ASP A 89 1.22 -0.68 5.92
N LEU A 90 1.68 0.51 5.52
CA LEU A 90 3.03 0.74 5.00
C LEU A 90 4.13 0.44 6.06
N ALA A 91 3.92 0.83 7.32
CA ALA A 91 4.86 0.51 8.39
C ALA A 91 4.96 -1.00 8.64
N PHE A 92 3.85 -1.74 8.51
CA PHE A 92 3.86 -3.20 8.64
C PHE A 92 4.57 -3.88 7.46
N VAL A 93 4.47 -3.32 6.24
CA VAL A 93 5.29 -3.76 5.11
C VAL A 93 6.77 -3.49 5.39
N ALA A 94 7.13 -2.29 5.84
CA ALA A 94 8.51 -1.95 6.20
C ALA A 94 9.10 -2.85 7.29
N GLN A 95 8.26 -3.34 8.21
CA GLN A 95 8.67 -4.24 9.30
C GLN A 95 8.67 -5.73 8.88
N GLY A 96 8.26 -6.06 7.65
CA GLY A 96 8.16 -7.45 7.18
C GLY A 96 7.02 -8.27 7.80
N LEU A 97 6.05 -7.61 8.45
CA LEU A 97 4.85 -8.26 8.97
C LEU A 97 3.83 -8.55 7.86
N LEU A 98 3.88 -7.75 6.80
CA LEU A 98 3.13 -7.89 5.56
C LEU A 98 4.13 -7.81 4.41
N ASP A 99 3.82 -8.46 3.29
CA ASP A 99 4.75 -8.60 2.18
C ASP A 99 4.56 -7.55 1.10
N GLY A 100 3.37 -6.96 1.01
CA GLY A 100 3.07 -5.92 0.04
C GLY A 100 1.75 -5.21 0.31
N TYR A 101 1.66 -4.01 -0.25
CA TYR A 101 0.55 -3.09 -0.14
C TYR A 101 0.27 -2.44 -1.50
N TRP A 102 -0.99 -2.25 -1.81
CA TRP A 102 -1.43 -1.39 -2.90
C TRP A 102 -2.68 -0.63 -2.48
N GLU A 103 -2.80 0.62 -2.86
CA GLU A 103 -4.00 1.41 -2.63
C GLU A 103 -4.04 2.62 -3.56
N ARG A 104 -5.24 3.18 -3.76
CA ARG A 104 -5.49 4.43 -4.46
C ARG A 104 -6.38 5.38 -3.66
N GLY A 105 -6.40 6.64 -4.07
CA GLY A 105 -7.27 7.66 -3.48
C GLY A 105 -6.75 8.18 -2.14
N LEU A 106 -5.45 8.10 -1.96
CA LEU A 106 -4.74 8.55 -0.77
C LEU A 106 -4.22 9.97 -0.92
N SER A 107 -4.00 10.62 0.20
CA SER A 107 -3.39 11.94 0.24
C SER A 107 -1.89 11.85 0.58
N PRO A 108 -1.09 12.85 0.23
CA PRO A 108 0.35 12.85 0.54
C PRO A 108 0.70 12.61 2.02
N TRP A 109 -0.14 13.07 2.94
CA TRP A 109 0.08 12.86 4.37
C TRP A 109 -0.19 11.42 4.83
N ASP A 110 -0.93 10.61 4.07
CA ASP A 110 -1.13 9.18 4.32
C ASP A 110 0.10 8.37 3.91
N LEU A 111 0.88 8.88 2.96
CA LEU A 111 1.91 8.15 2.22
C LEU A 111 3.34 8.51 2.60
N ALA A 112 3.64 9.80 2.75
CA ALA A 112 5.02 10.30 2.79
C ALA A 112 5.91 9.61 3.85
N ALA A 113 5.39 9.41 5.06
CA ALA A 113 6.15 8.73 6.12
C ALA A 113 6.32 7.23 5.84
N GLY A 114 5.25 6.58 5.39
CA GLY A 114 5.25 5.15 5.10
C GLY A 114 6.15 4.78 3.92
N MET A 115 6.17 5.59 2.86
CA MET A 115 7.07 5.41 1.72
C MET A 115 8.53 5.44 2.17
N ALA A 116 8.92 6.46 2.96
CA ALA A 116 10.28 6.55 3.51
C ALA A 116 10.62 5.32 4.38
N LEU A 117 9.69 4.83 5.20
CA LEU A 117 9.89 3.63 6.00
C LEU A 117 10.14 2.40 5.12
N VAL A 118 9.32 2.17 4.10
CA VAL A 118 9.47 1.01 3.21
C VAL A 118 10.78 1.05 2.44
N GLU A 119 11.14 2.20 1.86
CA GLU A 119 12.39 2.35 1.09
C GLU A 119 13.63 2.15 1.96
N GLN A 120 13.65 2.75 3.16
CA GLN A 120 14.79 2.62 4.08
C GLN A 120 14.86 1.24 4.77
N ALA A 121 13.77 0.48 4.73
CA ALA A 121 13.72 -0.92 5.15
C ALA A 121 14.13 -1.91 4.03
N GLY A 122 14.56 -1.42 2.87
CA GLY A 122 14.97 -2.24 1.72
C GLY A 122 13.81 -2.70 0.83
N GLY A 123 12.64 -2.14 1.00
CA GLY A 123 11.49 -2.36 0.12
C GLY A 123 11.49 -1.48 -1.13
N VAL A 124 10.50 -1.69 -1.97
CA VAL A 124 10.27 -0.94 -3.21
C VAL A 124 8.94 -0.21 -3.12
N VAL A 125 8.94 1.06 -3.53
CA VAL A 125 7.72 1.86 -3.71
C VAL A 125 7.64 2.29 -5.16
N SER A 126 6.51 2.05 -5.82
CA SER A 126 6.32 2.36 -7.24
C SER A 126 4.86 2.75 -7.54
N ALA A 127 4.61 3.32 -8.70
CA ALA A 127 3.29 3.39 -9.28
C ALA A 127 2.79 1.99 -9.67
N TYR A 128 1.51 1.86 -10.04
CA TYR A 128 0.88 0.59 -10.43
C TYR A 128 1.47 -0.04 -11.70
N ASP A 129 2.12 0.75 -12.53
CA ASP A 129 2.82 0.32 -13.75
C ASP A 129 4.32 0.05 -13.54
N GLY A 130 4.79 0.13 -12.30
CA GLY A 130 6.20 -0.06 -11.94
C GLY A 130 7.08 1.17 -12.12
N SER A 131 6.56 2.27 -12.66
CA SER A 131 7.28 3.55 -12.75
C SER A 131 7.51 4.17 -11.35
N PRO A 132 8.38 5.17 -11.21
CA PRO A 132 8.58 5.84 -9.94
C PRO A 132 7.28 6.35 -9.34
N ALA A 133 7.09 6.14 -8.04
CA ALA A 133 5.89 6.59 -7.34
C ALA A 133 5.81 8.13 -7.34
N ASP A 134 4.62 8.63 -7.62
CA ASP A 134 4.28 10.05 -7.46
C ASP A 134 3.39 10.20 -6.23
N LEU A 135 3.90 10.89 -5.23
CA LEU A 135 3.19 11.15 -3.97
C LEU A 135 1.86 11.89 -4.20
N ALA A 136 1.80 12.74 -5.23
CA ALA A 136 0.59 13.50 -5.55
C ALA A 136 -0.49 12.65 -6.24
N SER A 137 -0.11 11.53 -6.84
CA SER A 137 -1.08 10.64 -7.50
C SER A 137 -2.03 9.95 -6.52
N GLY A 138 -1.59 9.79 -5.26
CA GLY A 138 -2.35 9.05 -4.24
C GLY A 138 -2.56 7.57 -4.57
N LYS A 139 -1.72 6.98 -5.47
CA LYS A 139 -1.85 5.62 -5.97
C LYS A 139 -0.48 4.96 -6.06
N LEU A 140 -0.25 3.90 -5.28
CA LEU A 140 1.06 3.25 -5.24
C LEU A 140 0.99 1.77 -4.88
N ILE A 141 2.12 1.10 -5.15
CA ILE A 141 2.52 -0.20 -4.61
C ILE A 141 3.68 0.04 -3.65
N ALA A 142 3.70 -0.68 -2.53
CA ALA A 142 4.85 -0.78 -1.64
C ALA A 142 5.03 -2.24 -1.23
N CYS A 143 6.22 -2.82 -1.43
CA CYS A 143 6.40 -4.25 -1.19
C CYS A 143 7.87 -4.63 -0.98
N THR A 144 8.08 -5.88 -0.57
CA THR A 144 9.40 -6.52 -0.69
C THR A 144 9.81 -6.61 -2.18
N PRO A 145 11.10 -6.49 -2.52
CA PRO A 145 11.55 -6.43 -3.92
C PRO A 145 11.06 -7.58 -4.79
N GLY A 146 11.00 -8.80 -4.27
CA GLY A 146 10.55 -9.98 -5.01
C GLY A 146 9.09 -9.96 -5.46
N LEU A 147 8.26 -9.09 -4.89
CA LEU A 147 6.85 -8.98 -5.23
C LEU A 147 6.51 -7.81 -6.15
N GLN A 148 7.44 -6.92 -6.48
CA GLN A 148 7.14 -5.74 -7.30
C GLN A 148 6.53 -6.12 -8.64
N GLN A 149 7.23 -6.93 -9.44
CA GLN A 149 6.74 -7.33 -10.76
C GLN A 149 5.43 -8.14 -10.69
N PRO A 150 5.30 -9.15 -9.81
CA PRO A 150 4.04 -9.85 -9.61
C PRO A 150 2.84 -8.95 -9.25
N LEU A 151 3.05 -7.88 -8.46
CA LEU A 151 1.99 -6.93 -8.13
C LEU A 151 1.65 -6.04 -9.33
N VAL A 152 2.65 -5.52 -10.05
CA VAL A 152 2.45 -4.73 -11.29
C VAL A 152 1.65 -5.53 -12.30
N ASP A 153 2.06 -6.77 -12.59
CA ASP A 153 1.38 -7.65 -13.55
C ASP A 153 -0.05 -7.99 -13.10
N GLY A 154 -0.23 -8.24 -11.81
CA GLY A 154 -1.54 -8.51 -11.23
C GLY A 154 -2.49 -7.32 -11.39
N LEU A 155 -2.05 -6.12 -11.06
CA LEU A 155 -2.85 -4.89 -11.18
C LEU A 155 -3.18 -4.58 -12.64
N ALA A 156 -2.24 -4.77 -13.57
CA ALA A 156 -2.46 -4.56 -15.00
C ALA A 156 -3.50 -5.53 -15.59
N ASN A 157 -3.65 -6.72 -15.02
CA ASN A 157 -4.61 -7.72 -15.47
C ASN A 157 -6.01 -7.57 -14.87
N CYS A 158 -6.18 -6.71 -13.87
CA CYS A 158 -7.48 -6.46 -13.24
C CYS A 158 -8.37 -5.61 -14.14
N ARG A 159 -9.64 -6.01 -14.27
CA ARG A 159 -10.67 -5.21 -14.93
C ARG A 159 -11.67 -4.74 -13.88
N PRO A 160 -12.10 -3.47 -13.92
CA PRO A 160 -13.04 -2.94 -12.95
C PRO A 160 -14.30 -3.80 -12.85
N LEU A 161 -14.72 -4.07 -11.62
CA LEU A 161 -16.01 -4.68 -11.34
C LEU A 161 -17.07 -3.57 -11.23
N THR A 162 -18.20 -3.78 -11.90
CA THR A 162 -19.36 -2.88 -11.83
C THR A 162 -20.35 -3.36 -10.78
N GLY A 163 -21.32 -2.52 -10.40
CA GLY A 163 -22.41 -2.94 -9.50
C GLY A 163 -23.14 -4.20 -10.01
N ALA A 164 -23.33 -4.32 -11.33
CA ALA A 164 -23.91 -5.51 -11.95
C ALA A 164 -23.11 -6.81 -11.68
N SER A 165 -21.77 -6.70 -11.52
CA SER A 165 -20.90 -7.84 -11.20
C SER A 165 -21.17 -8.44 -9.81
N PHE A 166 -21.81 -7.69 -8.92
CA PHE A 166 -22.15 -8.12 -7.57
C PHE A 166 -23.63 -8.48 -7.41
N GLY A 167 -24.42 -8.45 -8.49
CA GLY A 167 -25.86 -8.64 -8.42
C GLY A 167 -26.60 -7.54 -7.62
N ALA A 168 -25.93 -6.44 -7.35
CA ALA A 168 -26.53 -5.29 -6.71
C ALA A 168 -27.42 -4.57 -7.73
N PRO A 169 -28.61 -4.06 -7.35
CA PRO A 169 -29.37 -3.15 -8.19
C PRO A 169 -28.48 -1.94 -8.52
N GLU A 170 -28.67 -1.35 -9.72
CA GLU A 170 -28.03 -0.11 -10.05
C GLU A 170 -28.28 0.86 -8.91
N LEU A 171 -27.20 1.35 -8.30
CA LEU A 171 -27.31 2.34 -7.25
C LEU A 171 -27.80 3.62 -7.95
N ASP A 172 -28.90 4.14 -7.46
CA ASP A 172 -29.35 5.48 -7.87
C ASP A 172 -28.18 6.46 -7.68
N PRO A 173 -27.93 7.34 -8.66
CA PRO A 173 -26.92 8.37 -8.48
C PRO A 173 -27.27 9.18 -7.23
N PRO A 174 -26.27 9.60 -6.45
CA PRO A 174 -26.52 10.41 -5.25
C PRO A 174 -27.37 11.63 -5.68
N THR A 175 -28.51 11.77 -5.07
CA THR A 175 -29.34 12.97 -5.19
C THR A 175 -28.52 14.18 -4.77
N PRO A 176 -28.61 15.30 -5.54
CA PRO A 176 -27.79 16.49 -5.32
C PRO A 176 -28.01 17.12 -3.95
#